data_bf16b95d505017a2bd68caf07e8ef931
#
_entry.id   bf16b95d505017a2bd68caf07e8ef931
#
_cell.length_a   1.000
_cell.length_b   1.000
_cell.length_c   1.000
_cell.angle_alpha   90.00
_cell.angle_beta   90.00
_cell.angle_gamma   90.00
#
_symmetry.space_group_name_H-M   'P 1'
#
loop_
_entity.id
_entity.type
_entity.pdbx_description
1 polymer ?
#
loop_
_entity_poly.entity_id
_entity_poly.type
_entity_poly.pdbx_seq_one_letter_code
_entity_poly.pdbx_strand_id
1 'polypeptide(L)'
;MNRDEPAIRWLLTSTEPAVRYFTLTELLDATSHSHEAVAALARIPDGPRVQVLLDGQPVEPRKSPDSPDVHPYKKWDGAHWRLVSLVELGLPAHEPRAVEAADRVLTWLTSDFHRSKIKAIDGRVRRCASQEGNALAVCSRLGLIDDPRVQYLARSLIAWQWPDGGWNCDKHPAANHSSFYESLSPLWGLIEWHRVTRDEAALQAAAHTVELFLRHRLFRSTTTGAVINPEWLKLHYPLYWHYDILQALVMLARFDELTDAHGILRDVRVQEALDVLEARRLPDGCWKADGFYWALLGKRASNVDVVDWGRRGPNEMITLNALRVLKAAGRV
;
A
#
# COMPACT_ATOMS: atom_id res chain seq x y z
N MET A 1 -19.65 10.71 -8.94
CA MET A 1 -20.33 10.67 -7.62
C MET A 1 -20.88 12.06 -7.28
N ASN A 2 -21.87 12.14 -6.41
CA ASN A 2 -22.50 13.43 -6.05
C ASN A 2 -21.91 13.96 -4.74
N ARG A 3 -21.67 15.29 -4.67
CA ARG A 3 -21.17 15.99 -3.48
C ARG A 3 -22.12 15.90 -2.27
N ASP A 4 -23.42 15.70 -2.51
CA ASP A 4 -24.45 15.58 -1.48
C ASP A 4 -24.56 14.19 -0.84
N GLU A 5 -23.85 13.19 -1.37
CA GLU A 5 -23.79 11.88 -0.74
C GLU A 5 -23.15 11.95 0.65
N PRO A 6 -23.76 11.30 1.68
CA PRO A 6 -23.28 11.42 3.07
C PRO A 6 -21.80 11.08 3.23
N ALA A 7 -21.31 10.00 2.61
CA ALA A 7 -19.90 9.61 2.68
C ALA A 7 -18.97 10.65 2.04
N ILE A 8 -19.36 11.22 0.90
CA ILE A 8 -18.58 12.27 0.21
C ILE A 8 -18.51 13.53 1.08
N ARG A 9 -19.65 14.00 1.61
CA ARG A 9 -19.68 15.15 2.51
C ARG A 9 -18.79 14.94 3.72
N TRP A 10 -18.85 13.75 4.32
CA TRP A 10 -18.03 13.39 5.47
C TRP A 10 -16.52 13.42 5.13
N LEU A 11 -16.09 12.82 4.02
CA LEU A 11 -14.69 12.87 3.57
C LEU A 11 -14.21 14.30 3.28
N LEU A 12 -15.07 15.17 2.73
CA LEU A 12 -14.74 16.58 2.49
C LEU A 12 -14.59 17.40 3.78
N THR A 13 -15.15 16.96 4.92
CA THR A 13 -14.96 17.59 6.23
C THR A 13 -13.75 17.08 6.99
N SER A 14 -13.00 16.13 6.44
CA SER A 14 -11.81 15.58 7.07
C SER A 14 -10.81 16.67 7.47
N THR A 15 -10.20 16.53 8.64
CA THR A 15 -9.08 17.38 9.07
C THR A 15 -7.81 17.08 8.27
N GLU A 16 -7.73 15.90 7.62
CA GLU A 16 -6.61 15.50 6.80
C GLU A 16 -6.73 16.04 5.38
N PRO A 17 -5.86 16.97 4.93
CA PRO A 17 -5.95 17.55 3.60
C PRO A 17 -5.87 16.53 2.47
N ALA A 18 -5.10 15.46 2.64
CA ALA A 18 -4.99 14.37 1.69
C ALA A 18 -6.35 13.73 1.37
N VAL A 19 -7.15 13.45 2.41
CA VAL A 19 -8.48 12.86 2.24
C VAL A 19 -9.38 13.78 1.41
N ARG A 20 -9.38 15.10 1.70
CA ARG A 20 -10.14 16.09 0.92
C ARG A 20 -9.66 16.16 -0.53
N TYR A 21 -8.33 16.22 -0.74
CA TYR A 21 -7.74 16.28 -2.07
C TYR A 21 -8.17 15.10 -2.94
N PHE A 22 -8.01 13.89 -2.44
CA PHE A 22 -8.38 12.69 -3.17
C PHE A 22 -9.89 12.56 -3.37
N THR A 23 -10.69 13.01 -2.41
CA THR A 23 -12.15 13.05 -2.59
C THR A 23 -12.55 13.98 -3.73
N LEU A 24 -11.93 15.15 -3.83
CA LEU A 24 -12.18 16.10 -4.90
C LEU A 24 -11.75 15.55 -6.26
N THR A 25 -10.52 15.05 -6.37
CA THR A 25 -9.91 14.70 -7.66
C THR A 25 -10.31 13.32 -8.17
N GLU A 26 -10.46 12.34 -7.28
CA GLU A 26 -10.67 10.95 -7.71
C GLU A 26 -12.13 10.49 -7.58
N LEU A 27 -12.91 11.07 -6.64
CA LEU A 27 -14.32 10.71 -6.48
C LEU A 27 -15.25 11.69 -7.19
N LEU A 28 -14.95 12.99 -7.14
CA LEU A 28 -15.80 14.04 -7.74
C LEU A 28 -15.31 14.56 -9.09
N ASP A 29 -14.23 13.97 -9.64
CA ASP A 29 -13.65 14.35 -10.93
C ASP A 29 -13.30 15.85 -11.05
N ALA A 30 -13.05 16.51 -9.90
CA ALA A 30 -12.56 17.87 -9.91
C ALA A 30 -11.19 17.92 -10.59
N THR A 31 -10.98 18.87 -11.47
CA THR A 31 -9.66 19.03 -12.09
C THR A 31 -8.62 19.32 -11.02
N SER A 32 -7.40 18.78 -11.18
CA SER A 32 -6.28 19.05 -10.27
C SER A 32 -5.92 20.54 -10.18
N HIS A 33 -6.39 21.35 -11.12
CA HIS A 33 -6.21 22.81 -11.16
C HIS A 33 -7.39 23.59 -10.55
N SER A 34 -8.44 22.92 -10.08
CA SER A 34 -9.53 23.61 -9.40
C SER A 34 -9.01 24.26 -8.10
N HIS A 35 -9.53 25.42 -7.73
CA HIS A 35 -9.09 26.15 -6.54
C HIS A 35 -9.11 25.30 -5.27
N GLU A 36 -10.17 24.51 -5.07
CA GLU A 36 -10.30 23.61 -3.91
C GLU A 36 -9.25 22.49 -3.91
N ALA A 37 -9.00 21.86 -5.07
CA ALA A 37 -8.02 20.79 -5.19
C ALA A 37 -6.59 21.31 -4.97
N VAL A 38 -6.24 22.44 -5.60
CA VAL A 38 -4.93 23.11 -5.39
C VAL A 38 -4.73 23.49 -3.92
N ALA A 39 -5.74 24.07 -3.28
CA ALA A 39 -5.68 24.45 -1.87
C ALA A 39 -5.52 23.21 -0.95
N ALA A 40 -6.22 22.12 -1.23
CA ALA A 40 -6.09 20.88 -0.47
C ALA A 40 -4.71 20.23 -0.68
N LEU A 41 -4.22 20.16 -1.92
CA LEU A 41 -2.90 19.62 -2.26
C LEU A 41 -1.77 20.37 -1.54
N ALA A 42 -1.80 21.72 -1.59
CA ALA A 42 -0.80 22.54 -0.95
C ALA A 42 -0.72 22.35 0.58
N ARG A 43 -1.82 21.88 1.19
CA ARG A 43 -1.89 21.65 2.64
C ARG A 43 -1.56 20.21 3.05
N ILE A 44 -1.34 19.28 2.12
CA ILE A 44 -0.99 17.87 2.46
C ILE A 44 0.23 17.81 3.39
N PRO A 45 1.34 18.53 3.15
CA PRO A 45 2.48 18.50 4.06
C PRO A 45 2.16 18.94 5.50
N ASP A 46 1.14 19.81 5.68
CA ASP A 46 0.69 20.31 6.98
C ASP A 46 -0.38 19.43 7.63
N GLY A 47 -0.76 18.33 7.00
CA GLY A 47 -1.76 17.40 7.51
C GLY A 47 -1.39 16.86 8.89
N PRO A 48 -2.34 16.73 9.85
CA PRO A 48 -2.02 16.30 11.21
C PRO A 48 -1.30 14.94 11.25
N ARG A 49 -1.74 13.97 10.44
CA ARG A 49 -1.11 12.65 10.36
C ARG A 49 0.24 12.72 9.64
N VAL A 50 0.34 13.54 8.59
CA VAL A 50 1.57 13.74 7.83
C VAL A 50 2.67 14.30 8.73
N GLN A 51 2.36 15.32 9.53
CA GLN A 51 3.34 15.91 10.46
C GLN A 51 3.84 14.89 11.49
N VAL A 52 2.96 14.14 12.12
CA VAL A 52 3.35 13.08 13.07
C VAL A 52 4.26 12.02 12.40
N LEU A 53 3.93 11.61 11.18
CA LEU A 53 4.73 10.64 10.44
C LEU A 53 6.10 11.19 10.03
N LEU A 54 6.20 12.48 9.68
CA LEU A 54 7.45 13.14 9.32
C LEU A 54 8.35 13.40 10.52
N ASP A 55 7.78 13.78 11.67
CA ASP A 55 8.55 14.12 12.87
C ASP A 55 9.35 12.93 13.42
N GLY A 56 8.95 11.72 13.07
CA GLY A 56 9.67 10.52 13.44
C GLY A 56 9.81 10.34 14.94
N GLN A 57 8.88 10.84 15.72
CA GLN A 57 8.92 10.71 17.16
C GLN A 57 8.94 9.22 17.56
N PRO A 58 9.96 8.73 18.27
CA PRO A 58 9.95 7.38 18.78
C PRO A 58 8.81 7.25 19.77
N VAL A 59 8.10 6.13 19.68
CA VAL A 59 6.99 5.76 20.60
C VAL A 59 7.45 5.64 22.05
N GLU A 60 8.75 5.41 22.27
CA GLU A 60 9.38 5.42 23.59
C GLU A 60 10.46 6.51 23.61
N PRO A 61 10.57 7.27 24.72
CA PRO A 61 11.70 8.16 24.91
C PRO A 61 12.99 7.34 24.76
N ARG A 62 13.95 7.86 24.00
CA ARG A 62 15.26 7.24 23.84
C ARG A 62 15.79 6.89 25.23
N LYS A 63 16.14 5.64 25.45
CA LYS A 63 16.70 5.17 26.75
C LYS A 63 18.02 5.86 27.10
N SER A 64 18.67 6.46 26.11
CA SER A 64 19.89 7.23 26.21
C SER A 64 20.05 8.14 24.99
N PRO A 65 20.72 9.32 25.08
CA PRO A 65 21.14 10.12 23.92
C PRO A 65 21.99 9.32 22.92
N ASP A 66 22.70 8.28 23.40
CA ASP A 66 23.55 7.39 22.61
C ASP A 66 22.81 6.13 22.12
N SER A 67 21.50 6.03 22.31
CA SER A 67 20.72 4.90 21.81
C SER A 67 20.72 4.91 20.28
N PRO A 68 21.05 3.77 19.62
CA PRO A 68 21.03 3.71 18.16
C PRO A 68 19.66 4.09 17.61
N ASP A 69 19.66 4.72 16.47
CA ASP A 69 18.44 5.09 15.75
C ASP A 69 17.47 3.90 15.64
N VAL A 70 16.17 4.20 15.70
CA VAL A 70 15.14 3.18 15.54
C VAL A 70 15.38 2.43 14.23
N HIS A 71 15.45 1.09 14.30
CA HIS A 71 15.66 0.27 13.12
C HIS A 71 14.62 0.62 12.04
N PRO A 72 15.03 0.86 10.78
CA PRO A 72 14.12 1.33 9.73
C PRO A 72 12.84 0.49 9.58
N TYR A 73 12.90 -0.79 9.89
CA TYR A 73 11.79 -1.74 9.78
C TYR A 73 11.06 -2.01 11.11
N LYS A 74 11.30 -1.27 12.18
CA LYS A 74 10.56 -1.47 13.44
C LYS A 74 9.06 -1.22 13.22
N LYS A 75 8.20 -2.13 13.65
CA LYS A 75 6.74 -2.07 13.50
C LYS A 75 6.13 -1.13 14.56
N TRP A 76 5.41 -0.06 14.25
CA TRP A 76 5.16 0.53 12.92
C TRP A 76 5.78 1.93 12.87
N ASP A 77 6.64 2.23 13.83
CA ASP A 77 7.28 3.53 14.03
C ASP A 77 8.57 3.71 13.21
N GLY A 78 9.11 2.63 12.65
CA GLY A 78 10.27 2.69 11.76
C GLY A 78 10.03 3.47 10.47
N ALA A 79 11.10 4.07 9.92
CA ALA A 79 11.03 4.89 8.72
C ALA A 79 10.31 4.21 7.54
N HIS A 80 10.53 2.91 7.34
CA HIS A 80 9.91 2.13 6.28
C HIS A 80 8.37 2.24 6.29
N TRP A 81 7.75 2.07 7.46
CA TRP A 81 6.29 2.07 7.59
C TRP A 81 5.70 3.46 7.56
N ARG A 82 6.38 4.42 8.17
CA ARG A 82 5.96 5.83 8.12
C ARG A 82 5.96 6.37 6.70
N LEU A 83 6.97 6.02 5.90
CA LEU A 83 7.06 6.39 4.50
C LEU A 83 5.95 5.77 3.64
N VAL A 84 5.58 4.50 3.88
CA VAL A 84 4.41 3.88 3.23
C VAL A 84 3.16 4.72 3.46
N SER A 85 2.87 5.06 4.73
CA SER A 85 1.69 5.87 5.07
C SER A 85 1.76 7.29 4.50
N LEU A 86 2.94 7.92 4.49
CA LEU A 86 3.14 9.25 3.93
C LEU A 86 2.84 9.31 2.43
N VAL A 87 3.30 8.34 1.66
CA VAL A 87 3.03 8.33 0.21
C VAL A 87 1.59 7.94 -0.10
N GLU A 88 0.95 7.13 0.73
CA GLU A 88 -0.51 6.88 0.63
C GLU A 88 -1.34 8.12 0.94
N LEU A 89 -0.86 8.98 1.83
CA LEU A 89 -1.43 10.31 2.09
C LEU A 89 -1.04 11.36 1.03
N GLY A 90 -0.38 10.96 -0.06
CA GLY A 90 -0.07 11.86 -1.16
C GLY A 90 1.01 12.90 -0.84
N LEU A 91 1.94 12.59 0.06
CA LEU A 91 3.07 13.49 0.35
C LEU A 91 3.77 13.87 -0.96
N PRO A 92 4.04 15.17 -1.22
CA PRO A 92 4.75 15.61 -2.41
C PRO A 92 6.14 14.98 -2.55
N ALA A 93 6.56 14.77 -3.80
CA ALA A 93 7.91 14.31 -4.10
C ALA A 93 8.96 15.29 -3.54
N HIS A 94 10.15 14.74 -3.22
CA HIS A 94 11.29 15.50 -2.73
C HIS A 94 11.10 16.22 -1.38
N GLU A 95 10.09 15.82 -0.57
CA GLU A 95 10.00 16.34 0.80
C GLU A 95 11.27 15.93 1.58
N PRO A 96 12.04 16.90 2.13
CA PRO A 96 13.40 16.61 2.61
C PRO A 96 13.48 15.59 3.74
N ARG A 97 12.55 15.63 4.70
CA ARG A 97 12.51 14.68 5.84
C ARG A 97 12.17 13.26 5.38
N ALA A 98 11.28 13.15 4.38
CA ALA A 98 10.93 11.85 3.79
C ALA A 98 12.09 11.29 2.96
N VAL A 99 12.81 12.13 2.22
CA VAL A 99 14.02 11.72 1.47
C VAL A 99 15.11 11.21 2.41
N GLU A 100 15.37 11.92 3.53
CA GLU A 100 16.33 11.47 4.55
C GLU A 100 15.90 10.13 5.18
N ALA A 101 14.61 9.98 5.48
CA ALA A 101 14.09 8.71 6.00
C ALA A 101 14.21 7.57 4.97
N ALA A 102 14.00 7.86 3.68
CA ALA A 102 14.16 6.90 2.59
C ALA A 102 15.62 6.46 2.43
N ASP A 103 16.58 7.37 2.60
CA ASP A 103 18.01 7.03 2.58
C ASP A 103 18.37 5.96 3.63
N ARG A 104 17.85 6.08 4.85
CA ARG A 104 18.05 5.08 5.91
C ARG A 104 17.44 3.72 5.54
N VAL A 105 16.26 3.71 4.92
CA VAL A 105 15.61 2.48 4.44
C VAL A 105 16.42 1.83 3.32
N LEU A 106 16.87 2.61 2.34
CA LEU A 106 17.69 2.12 1.22
C LEU A 106 19.02 1.58 1.72
N THR A 107 19.71 2.28 2.63
CA THR A 107 20.97 1.84 3.23
C THR A 107 20.80 0.48 3.93
N TRP A 108 19.70 0.30 4.67
CA TRP A 108 19.40 -0.98 5.31
C TRP A 108 19.13 -2.09 4.30
N LEU A 109 18.22 -1.87 3.32
CA LEU A 109 17.82 -2.90 2.34
C LEU A 109 18.95 -3.32 1.41
N THR A 110 19.89 -2.42 1.10
CA THR A 110 20.99 -2.70 0.18
C THR A 110 22.30 -3.03 0.88
N SER A 111 22.32 -3.09 2.23
CA SER A 111 23.52 -3.49 2.98
C SER A 111 23.93 -4.93 2.65
N ASP A 112 25.23 -5.21 2.71
CA ASP A 112 25.77 -6.56 2.50
C ASP A 112 25.17 -7.57 3.48
N PHE A 113 24.96 -7.16 4.74
CA PHE A 113 24.31 -8.00 5.75
C PHE A 113 22.88 -8.39 5.34
N HIS A 114 22.09 -7.45 4.83
CA HIS A 114 20.74 -7.71 4.40
C HIS A 114 20.70 -8.60 3.15
N ARG A 115 21.53 -8.28 2.16
CA ARG A 115 21.66 -9.02 0.90
C ARG A 115 22.16 -10.45 1.10
N SER A 116 23.08 -10.69 2.04
CA SER A 116 23.59 -12.04 2.35
C SER A 116 22.53 -13.01 2.86
N LYS A 117 21.37 -12.51 3.33
CA LYS A 117 20.24 -13.33 3.81
C LYS A 117 19.31 -13.79 2.69
N ILE A 118 19.45 -13.27 1.48
CA ILE A 118 18.64 -13.65 0.34
C ILE A 118 19.16 -15.02 -0.15
N LYS A 119 18.25 -15.99 -0.21
CA LYS A 119 18.58 -17.38 -0.56
C LYS A 119 17.79 -17.81 -1.79
N ALA A 120 18.45 -18.53 -2.71
CA ALA A 120 17.78 -19.29 -3.76
C ALA A 120 17.71 -20.77 -3.34
N ILE A 121 16.53 -21.35 -3.40
CA ILE A 121 16.24 -22.75 -3.11
C ILE A 121 15.41 -23.31 -4.28
N ASP A 122 15.87 -24.35 -4.93
CA ASP A 122 15.24 -24.95 -6.12
C ASP A 122 14.87 -23.92 -7.20
N GLY A 123 15.84 -23.03 -7.51
CA GLY A 123 15.69 -22.00 -8.54
C GLY A 123 14.76 -20.85 -8.16
N ARG A 124 14.20 -20.81 -6.96
CA ARG A 124 13.31 -19.75 -6.48
C ARG A 124 13.98 -18.93 -5.39
N VAL A 125 13.97 -17.62 -5.54
CA VAL A 125 14.50 -16.71 -4.51
C VAL A 125 13.49 -16.65 -3.35
N ARG A 126 13.97 -16.92 -2.13
CA ARG A 126 13.21 -16.90 -0.88
C ARG A 126 13.40 -15.54 -0.21
N ARG A 127 12.46 -14.64 -0.43
CA ARG A 127 12.58 -13.26 0.04
C ARG A 127 11.24 -12.72 0.55
N CYS A 128 11.26 -12.00 1.68
CA CYS A 128 10.14 -11.15 2.10
C CYS A 128 10.10 -9.91 1.19
N ALA A 129 9.69 -10.12 -0.06
CA ALA A 129 9.75 -9.12 -1.13
C ALA A 129 8.83 -7.91 -0.89
N SER A 130 7.90 -8.02 0.07
CA SER A 130 7.10 -6.90 0.57
C SER A 130 7.96 -5.74 1.08
N GLN A 131 9.16 -6.00 1.56
CA GLN A 131 10.10 -4.98 2.02
C GLN A 131 10.62 -4.14 0.84
N GLU A 132 11.14 -4.80 -0.19
CA GLU A 132 11.61 -4.14 -1.40
C GLU A 132 10.47 -3.48 -2.17
N GLY A 133 9.30 -4.13 -2.22
CA GLY A 133 8.10 -3.62 -2.90
C GLY A 133 7.63 -2.29 -2.33
N ASN A 134 7.44 -2.23 -1.02
CA ASN A 134 7.07 -0.98 -0.34
C ASN A 134 8.13 0.12 -0.55
N ALA A 135 9.42 -0.22 -0.40
CA ALA A 135 10.49 0.76 -0.59
C ALA A 135 10.56 1.27 -2.04
N LEU A 136 10.36 0.39 -3.03
CA LEU A 136 10.30 0.79 -4.44
C LEU A 136 9.14 1.74 -4.71
N ALA A 137 7.94 1.43 -4.22
CA ALA A 137 6.78 2.30 -4.36
C ALA A 137 7.02 3.69 -3.73
N VAL A 138 7.51 3.70 -2.50
CA VAL A 138 7.84 4.93 -1.77
C VAL A 138 8.86 5.77 -2.54
N CYS A 139 9.99 5.17 -2.92
CA CYS A 139 11.06 5.90 -3.59
C CYS A 139 10.66 6.40 -4.98
N SER A 140 9.85 5.64 -5.72
CA SER A 140 9.29 6.08 -7.00
C SER A 140 8.40 7.31 -6.83
N ARG A 141 7.52 7.31 -5.83
CA ARG A 141 6.64 8.45 -5.54
C ARG A 141 7.37 9.66 -4.96
N LEU A 142 8.48 9.46 -4.25
CA LEU A 142 9.33 10.54 -3.75
C LEU A 142 10.28 11.10 -4.82
N GLY A 143 10.28 10.56 -6.06
CA GLY A 143 11.14 11.05 -7.15
C GLY A 143 12.60 10.59 -7.05
N LEU A 144 12.88 9.49 -6.38
CA LEU A 144 14.24 8.96 -6.14
C LEU A 144 14.65 7.89 -7.18
N ILE A 145 14.12 7.95 -8.39
CA ILE A 145 14.32 6.92 -9.44
C ILE A 145 15.76 6.83 -9.94
N ASP A 146 16.52 7.92 -9.83
CA ASP A 146 17.92 7.98 -10.25
C ASP A 146 18.89 7.37 -9.22
N ASP A 147 18.44 7.08 -7.99
CA ASP A 147 19.27 6.41 -6.99
C ASP A 147 19.55 4.96 -7.43
N PRO A 148 20.82 4.55 -7.55
CA PRO A 148 21.17 3.20 -7.99
C PRO A 148 20.65 2.09 -7.07
N ARG A 149 20.38 2.40 -5.81
CA ARG A 149 19.76 1.47 -4.85
C ARG A 149 18.29 1.22 -5.20
N VAL A 150 17.53 2.25 -5.60
CA VAL A 150 16.14 2.12 -6.06
C VAL A 150 16.07 1.29 -7.34
N GLN A 151 16.96 1.56 -8.30
CA GLN A 151 17.10 0.75 -9.52
C GLN A 151 17.46 -0.72 -9.21
N TYR A 152 18.30 -0.95 -8.18
CA TYR A 152 18.58 -2.30 -7.70
C TYR A 152 17.33 -2.99 -7.16
N LEU A 153 16.46 -2.30 -6.39
CA LEU A 153 15.22 -2.89 -5.89
C LEU A 153 14.30 -3.30 -7.04
N ALA A 154 14.11 -2.44 -8.05
CA ALA A 154 13.27 -2.74 -9.20
C ALA A 154 13.76 -3.98 -9.96
N ARG A 155 15.06 -4.00 -10.34
CA ARG A 155 15.67 -5.16 -11.02
C ARG A 155 15.58 -6.44 -10.19
N SER A 156 15.76 -6.33 -8.88
CA SER A 156 15.70 -7.47 -7.97
C SER A 156 14.31 -8.07 -7.89
N LEU A 157 13.28 -7.25 -7.76
CA LEU A 157 11.89 -7.74 -7.73
C LEU A 157 11.53 -8.47 -9.02
N ILE A 158 11.89 -7.91 -10.18
CA ILE A 158 11.66 -8.56 -11.48
C ILE A 158 12.39 -9.92 -11.54
N ALA A 159 13.67 -9.95 -11.14
CA ALA A 159 14.48 -11.17 -11.21
C ALA A 159 14.07 -12.25 -10.19
N TRP A 160 13.45 -11.87 -9.08
CA TRP A 160 13.05 -12.79 -8.01
C TRP A 160 11.62 -13.30 -8.14
N GLN A 161 10.85 -12.80 -9.11
CA GLN A 161 9.47 -13.23 -9.31
C GLN A 161 9.42 -14.74 -9.59
N TRP A 162 8.53 -15.43 -8.91
CA TRP A 162 8.32 -16.86 -9.12
C TRP A 162 7.49 -17.12 -10.38
N PRO A 163 7.56 -18.35 -10.94
CA PRO A 163 6.87 -18.68 -12.18
C PRO A 163 5.35 -18.51 -12.15
N ASP A 164 4.74 -18.56 -10.97
CA ASP A 164 3.30 -18.34 -10.79
C ASP A 164 2.88 -16.86 -10.72
N GLY A 165 3.85 -15.94 -10.72
CA GLY A 165 3.62 -14.51 -10.86
C GLY A 165 3.78 -13.69 -9.56
N GLY A 166 4.27 -14.27 -8.46
CA GLY A 166 4.47 -13.54 -7.21
C GLY A 166 5.79 -13.86 -6.52
N TRP A 167 5.85 -13.70 -5.20
CA TRP A 167 7.04 -13.93 -4.36
C TRP A 167 6.67 -14.71 -3.10
N ASN A 168 7.67 -15.33 -2.49
CA ASN A 168 7.48 -16.01 -1.21
C ASN A 168 8.80 -16.03 -0.41
N CYS A 169 8.72 -15.89 0.91
CA CYS A 169 9.85 -16.00 1.82
C CYS A 169 9.98 -17.37 2.51
N ASP A 170 9.07 -18.28 2.25
CA ASP A 170 9.10 -19.63 2.83
C ASP A 170 10.36 -20.37 2.38
N LYS A 171 11.19 -20.76 3.35
CA LYS A 171 12.47 -21.45 3.13
C LYS A 171 12.30 -22.98 3.04
N HIS A 172 11.07 -23.49 3.15
CA HIS A 172 10.84 -24.92 2.96
C HIS A 172 11.11 -25.28 1.50
N PRO A 173 11.93 -26.30 1.18
CA PRO A 173 12.26 -26.67 -0.19
C PRO A 173 11.03 -26.98 -1.05
N ALA A 174 10.01 -27.63 -0.48
CA ALA A 174 8.77 -27.96 -1.19
C ALA A 174 7.83 -26.76 -1.43
N ALA A 175 8.14 -25.55 -0.91
CA ALA A 175 7.32 -24.38 -1.19
C ALA A 175 7.44 -24.01 -2.68
N ASN A 176 6.31 -24.06 -3.39
CA ASN A 176 6.26 -23.94 -4.85
C ASN A 176 5.21 -22.95 -5.38
N HIS A 177 4.56 -22.19 -4.49
CA HIS A 177 3.58 -21.17 -4.85
C HIS A 177 3.84 -19.86 -4.10
N SER A 178 3.44 -18.75 -4.69
CA SER A 178 3.63 -17.40 -4.16
C SER A 178 2.75 -17.14 -2.94
N SER A 179 3.23 -16.23 -2.07
CA SER A 179 2.50 -15.70 -0.93
C SER A 179 1.77 -14.42 -1.32
N PHE A 180 0.50 -14.31 -1.01
CA PHE A 180 -0.28 -13.07 -1.22
C PHE A 180 0.31 -11.88 -0.43
N TYR A 181 0.75 -12.14 0.80
CA TYR A 181 1.40 -11.13 1.65
C TYR A 181 2.70 -10.59 1.04
N GLU A 182 3.48 -11.46 0.38
CA GLU A 182 4.76 -11.08 -0.21
C GLU A 182 4.62 -10.61 -1.67
N SER A 183 3.40 -10.64 -2.24
CA SER A 183 3.16 -10.28 -3.65
C SER A 183 2.44 -8.94 -3.81
N LEU A 184 1.67 -8.48 -2.82
CA LEU A 184 0.89 -7.25 -2.94
C LEU A 184 1.77 -5.99 -2.97
N SER A 185 2.74 -5.89 -2.07
CA SER A 185 3.65 -4.74 -2.03
C SER A 185 4.61 -4.68 -3.24
N PRO A 186 5.19 -5.81 -3.72
CA PRO A 186 5.91 -5.80 -5.00
C PRO A 186 5.07 -5.34 -6.18
N LEU A 187 3.81 -5.76 -6.27
CA LEU A 187 2.90 -5.26 -7.30
C LEU A 187 2.78 -3.73 -7.23
N TRP A 188 2.55 -3.16 -6.05
CA TRP A 188 2.53 -1.71 -5.88
C TRP A 188 3.85 -1.06 -6.29
N GLY A 189 4.99 -1.60 -5.85
CA GLY A 189 6.31 -1.10 -6.21
C GLY A 189 6.54 -1.07 -7.72
N LEU A 190 6.20 -2.14 -8.43
CA LEU A 190 6.35 -2.25 -9.88
C LEU A 190 5.39 -1.31 -10.63
N ILE A 191 4.16 -1.13 -10.16
CA ILE A 191 3.20 -0.16 -10.71
C ILE A 191 3.78 1.26 -10.63
N GLU A 192 4.22 1.70 -9.43
CA GLU A 192 4.75 3.05 -9.25
C GLU A 192 6.08 3.27 -9.99
N TRP A 193 6.92 2.24 -10.07
CA TRP A 193 8.15 2.27 -10.85
C TRP A 193 7.86 2.45 -12.35
N HIS A 194 6.98 1.61 -12.93
CA HIS A 194 6.60 1.74 -14.34
C HIS A 194 5.93 3.09 -14.62
N ARG A 195 5.09 3.61 -13.71
CA ARG A 195 4.40 4.90 -13.88
C ARG A 195 5.37 6.05 -14.20
N VAL A 196 6.54 6.05 -13.56
CA VAL A 196 7.55 7.13 -13.71
C VAL A 196 8.65 6.82 -14.70
N THR A 197 9.04 5.54 -14.88
CA THR A 197 10.19 5.16 -15.72
C THR A 197 9.80 4.60 -17.08
N ARG A 198 8.56 4.13 -17.24
CA ARG A 198 8.06 3.38 -18.41
C ARG A 198 8.82 2.07 -18.66
N ASP A 199 9.34 1.45 -17.59
CA ASP A 199 10.02 0.16 -17.66
C ASP A 199 9.02 -0.97 -17.98
N GLU A 200 9.09 -1.48 -19.21
CA GLU A 200 8.19 -2.54 -19.71
C GLU A 200 8.38 -3.87 -18.96
N ALA A 201 9.58 -4.17 -18.49
CA ALA A 201 9.81 -5.39 -17.71
C ALA A 201 9.09 -5.33 -16.36
N ALA A 202 9.02 -4.15 -15.76
CA ALA A 202 8.24 -3.92 -14.54
C ALA A 202 6.73 -4.05 -14.79
N LEU A 203 6.24 -3.53 -15.91
CA LEU A 203 4.83 -3.68 -16.30
C LEU A 203 4.46 -5.16 -16.51
N GLN A 204 5.31 -5.92 -17.21
CA GLN A 204 5.09 -7.35 -17.42
C GLN A 204 5.10 -8.14 -16.11
N ALA A 205 6.04 -7.87 -15.21
CA ALA A 205 6.08 -8.49 -13.89
C ALA A 205 4.84 -8.14 -13.05
N ALA A 206 4.38 -6.88 -13.10
CA ALA A 206 3.12 -6.47 -12.47
C ALA A 206 1.91 -7.21 -13.07
N ALA A 207 1.84 -7.37 -14.39
CA ALA A 207 0.78 -8.11 -15.07
C ALA A 207 0.73 -9.60 -14.64
N HIS A 208 1.89 -10.24 -14.47
CA HIS A 208 1.94 -11.61 -13.95
C HIS A 208 1.38 -11.70 -12.53
N THR A 209 1.66 -10.69 -11.68
CA THR A 209 1.13 -10.66 -10.32
C THR A 209 -0.38 -10.37 -10.30
N VAL A 210 -0.86 -9.49 -11.17
CA VAL A 210 -2.31 -9.27 -11.37
C VAL A 210 -2.99 -10.58 -11.75
N GLU A 211 -2.43 -11.32 -12.71
CA GLU A 211 -2.99 -12.61 -13.12
C GLU A 211 -2.94 -13.66 -12.00
N LEU A 212 -1.91 -13.65 -11.14
CA LEU A 212 -1.89 -14.49 -9.93
C LEU A 212 -3.12 -14.20 -9.05
N PHE A 213 -3.41 -12.93 -8.75
CA PHE A 213 -4.56 -12.57 -7.93
C PHE A 213 -5.90 -12.89 -8.63
N LEU A 214 -6.02 -12.65 -9.92
CA LEU A 214 -7.23 -12.93 -10.69
C LEU A 214 -7.53 -14.44 -10.74
N ARG A 215 -6.54 -15.30 -10.96
CA ARG A 215 -6.71 -16.78 -10.95
C ARG A 215 -7.26 -17.27 -9.61
N HIS A 216 -6.87 -16.63 -8.53
CA HIS A 216 -7.35 -16.90 -7.18
C HIS A 216 -8.62 -16.11 -6.81
N ARG A 217 -9.23 -15.38 -7.76
CA ARG A 217 -10.39 -14.51 -7.49
C ARG A 217 -10.17 -13.65 -6.24
N LEU A 218 -8.93 -13.22 -6.03
CA LEU A 218 -8.37 -12.46 -4.92
C LEU A 218 -8.29 -13.22 -3.57
N PHE A 219 -9.09 -14.24 -3.33
CA PHE A 219 -9.14 -14.94 -2.03
C PHE A 219 -9.54 -16.42 -2.10
N ARG A 220 -9.69 -16.96 -3.29
CA ARG A 220 -10.14 -18.34 -3.50
C ARG A 220 -8.99 -19.29 -3.82
N SER A 221 -9.04 -20.49 -3.24
CA SER A 221 -8.16 -21.58 -3.65
C SER A 221 -8.52 -22.05 -5.07
N THR A 222 -7.53 -22.12 -5.95
CA THR A 222 -7.72 -22.65 -7.31
C THR A 222 -8.03 -24.14 -7.33
N THR A 223 -7.65 -24.87 -6.27
CA THR A 223 -7.86 -26.32 -6.18
C THR A 223 -9.22 -26.68 -5.60
N THR A 224 -9.66 -25.97 -4.56
CA THR A 224 -10.87 -26.32 -3.81
C THR A 224 -12.02 -25.33 -4.00
N GLY A 225 -11.75 -24.13 -4.52
CA GLY A 225 -12.70 -23.01 -4.56
C GLY A 225 -12.99 -22.39 -3.20
N ALA A 226 -12.48 -22.96 -2.11
CA ALA A 226 -12.71 -22.44 -0.76
C ALA A 226 -11.98 -21.10 -0.52
N VAL A 227 -12.44 -20.31 0.46
CA VAL A 227 -11.73 -19.13 0.94
C VAL A 227 -10.39 -19.56 1.53
N ILE A 228 -9.30 -18.99 1.04
CA ILE A 228 -7.93 -19.33 1.49
C ILE A 228 -7.73 -18.88 2.94
N ASN A 229 -8.11 -17.65 3.25
CA ASN A 229 -8.01 -17.09 4.59
C ASN A 229 -9.17 -16.11 4.84
N PRO A 230 -10.05 -16.40 5.83
CA PRO A 230 -11.16 -15.50 6.17
C PRO A 230 -10.76 -14.10 6.60
N GLU A 231 -9.54 -13.91 7.14
CA GLU A 231 -9.02 -12.60 7.49
C GLU A 231 -8.87 -11.67 6.28
N TRP A 232 -8.65 -12.23 5.08
CA TRP A 232 -8.52 -11.43 3.86
C TRP A 232 -9.82 -10.74 3.42
N LEU A 233 -10.95 -11.21 3.94
CA LEU A 233 -12.26 -10.61 3.69
C LEU A 233 -12.59 -9.49 4.67
N LYS A 234 -11.79 -9.28 5.72
CA LYS A 234 -11.92 -8.19 6.68
C LYS A 234 -11.16 -6.97 6.16
N LEU A 235 -11.70 -5.78 6.41
CA LEU A 235 -11.08 -4.52 5.98
C LEU A 235 -10.19 -3.95 7.10
N HIS A 236 -8.98 -3.56 6.73
CA HIS A 236 -7.98 -3.02 7.64
C HIS A 236 -7.35 -1.74 7.08
N TYR A 237 -6.96 -0.85 8.00
CA TYR A 237 -6.10 0.28 7.63
C TYR A 237 -5.30 0.77 8.86
N PRO A 238 -3.98 1.06 8.71
CA PRO A 238 -3.11 0.64 7.60
C PRO A 238 -2.95 -0.86 7.50
N LEU A 239 -2.66 -1.33 6.29
CA LEU A 239 -2.47 -2.76 6.02
C LEU A 239 -1.01 -3.20 6.24
N TYR A 240 -0.06 -2.28 6.04
CA TYR A 240 1.39 -2.51 6.10
C TYR A 240 1.84 -3.60 5.10
N TRP A 241 2.24 -4.78 5.57
CA TRP A 241 2.61 -5.93 4.73
C TRP A 241 1.52 -7.01 4.66
N HIS A 242 0.40 -6.81 5.36
CA HIS A 242 -0.69 -7.78 5.33
C HIS A 242 -1.47 -7.70 4.00
N TYR A 243 -2.45 -8.57 3.85
CA TYR A 243 -3.28 -8.66 2.67
C TYR A 243 -4.76 -8.58 3.07
N ASP A 244 -5.54 -7.82 2.34
CA ASP A 244 -6.99 -7.91 2.30
C ASP A 244 -7.52 -7.62 0.88
N ILE A 245 -8.80 -7.95 0.65
CA ILE A 245 -9.43 -7.80 -0.66
C ILE A 245 -9.50 -6.33 -1.10
N LEU A 246 -9.66 -5.37 -0.19
CA LEU A 246 -9.74 -3.96 -0.56
C LEU A 246 -8.43 -3.46 -1.16
N GLN A 247 -7.31 -3.78 -0.51
CA GLN A 247 -6.00 -3.36 -1.03
C GLN A 247 -5.66 -4.08 -2.33
N ALA A 248 -6.05 -5.35 -2.48
CA ALA A 248 -5.90 -6.05 -3.76
C ALA A 248 -6.71 -5.34 -4.87
N LEU A 249 -7.97 -5.00 -4.61
CA LEU A 249 -8.81 -4.25 -5.56
C LEU A 249 -8.22 -2.87 -5.89
N VAL A 250 -7.66 -2.16 -4.91
CA VAL A 250 -6.95 -0.88 -5.13
C VAL A 250 -5.76 -1.07 -6.06
N MET A 251 -4.97 -2.14 -5.87
CA MET A 251 -3.82 -2.43 -6.75
C MET A 251 -4.26 -2.79 -8.17
N LEU A 252 -5.35 -3.55 -8.32
CA LEU A 252 -5.93 -3.85 -9.63
C LEU A 252 -6.40 -2.57 -10.33
N ALA A 253 -7.07 -1.65 -9.61
CA ALA A 253 -7.49 -0.36 -10.16
C ALA A 253 -6.28 0.47 -10.63
N ARG A 254 -5.23 0.57 -9.80
CA ARG A 254 -4.00 1.29 -10.15
C ARG A 254 -3.26 0.68 -11.34
N PHE A 255 -3.28 -0.63 -11.48
CA PHE A 255 -2.71 -1.31 -12.64
C PHE A 255 -3.52 -1.04 -13.91
N ASP A 256 -4.85 -1.07 -13.81
CA ASP A 256 -5.77 -0.79 -14.92
C ASP A 256 -5.55 0.62 -15.51
N GLU A 257 -5.19 1.61 -14.67
CA GLU A 257 -4.83 2.97 -15.10
C GLU A 257 -3.55 3.03 -15.97
N LEU A 258 -2.68 2.02 -15.89
CA LEU A 258 -1.42 1.98 -16.65
C LEU A 258 -1.56 1.31 -18.00
N THR A 259 -2.66 0.60 -18.21
CA THR A 259 -2.88 -0.20 -19.41
C THR A 259 -4.00 0.40 -20.25
N ASP A 260 -3.88 0.32 -21.58
CA ASP A 260 -4.95 0.76 -22.49
C ASP A 260 -6.18 -0.18 -22.46
N ALA A 261 -6.07 -1.30 -21.76
CA ALA A 261 -7.08 -2.36 -21.75
C ALA A 261 -8.30 -2.06 -20.87
N HIS A 262 -8.26 -1.05 -20.04
CA HIS A 262 -9.30 -0.61 -19.07
C HIS A 262 -10.44 -1.61 -18.81
N GLY A 263 -10.58 -2.12 -17.60
CA GLY A 263 -11.71 -2.99 -17.26
C GLY A 263 -11.38 -4.18 -16.39
N ILE A 264 -10.20 -4.26 -15.78
CA ILE A 264 -9.84 -5.34 -14.86
C ILE A 264 -10.86 -5.48 -13.74
N LEU A 265 -11.38 -4.37 -13.22
CA LEU A 265 -12.42 -4.41 -12.17
C LEU A 265 -13.80 -4.87 -12.70
N ARG A 266 -13.96 -5.04 -14.01
CA ARG A 266 -15.15 -5.64 -14.64
C ARG A 266 -14.96 -7.12 -14.95
N ASP A 267 -13.75 -7.67 -14.78
CA ASP A 267 -13.50 -9.10 -14.96
C ASP A 267 -14.39 -9.91 -14.00
N VAL A 268 -14.98 -10.99 -14.51
CA VAL A 268 -15.86 -11.87 -13.73
C VAL A 268 -15.17 -12.44 -12.47
N ARG A 269 -13.86 -12.60 -12.51
CA ARG A 269 -13.04 -13.11 -11.40
C ARG A 269 -12.94 -12.13 -10.21
N VAL A 270 -13.24 -10.85 -10.42
CA VAL A 270 -13.18 -9.80 -9.40
C VAL A 270 -14.55 -9.55 -8.74
N GLN A 271 -15.64 -9.93 -9.41
CA GLN A 271 -16.99 -9.54 -9.00
C GLN A 271 -17.35 -9.96 -7.58
N GLU A 272 -16.97 -11.18 -7.17
CA GLU A 272 -17.23 -11.66 -5.82
C GLU A 272 -16.53 -10.82 -4.74
N ALA A 273 -15.30 -10.35 -4.99
CA ALA A 273 -14.60 -9.47 -4.05
C ALA A 273 -15.27 -8.08 -3.96
N LEU A 274 -15.79 -7.57 -5.08
CA LEU A 274 -16.57 -6.33 -5.09
C LEU A 274 -17.89 -6.50 -4.32
N ASP A 275 -18.58 -7.63 -4.47
CA ASP A 275 -19.82 -7.92 -3.72
C ASP A 275 -19.56 -7.97 -2.21
N VAL A 276 -18.43 -8.60 -1.79
CA VAL A 276 -18.01 -8.60 -0.38
C VAL A 276 -17.74 -7.20 0.12
N LEU A 277 -17.09 -6.34 -0.69
CA LEU A 277 -16.80 -4.95 -0.34
C LEU A 277 -18.10 -4.15 -0.19
N GLU A 278 -19.04 -4.26 -1.13
CA GLU A 278 -20.32 -3.57 -1.08
C GLU A 278 -21.18 -3.99 0.13
N ALA A 279 -21.21 -5.29 0.42
CA ALA A 279 -21.96 -5.82 1.57
C ALA A 279 -21.48 -5.28 2.93
N ARG A 280 -20.29 -4.68 3.01
CA ARG A 280 -19.73 -4.03 4.21
C ARG A 280 -20.03 -2.54 4.31
N ARG A 281 -20.71 -1.97 3.32
CA ARG A 281 -21.11 -0.57 3.32
C ARG A 281 -22.09 -0.28 4.45
N LEU A 282 -21.77 0.72 5.25
CA LEU A 282 -22.64 1.18 6.34
C LEU A 282 -23.85 1.98 5.79
N PRO A 283 -24.92 2.18 6.58
CA PRO A 283 -26.10 2.94 6.13
C PRO A 283 -25.79 4.39 5.72
N ASP A 284 -24.74 4.99 6.27
CA ASP A 284 -24.26 6.33 5.92
C ASP A 284 -23.39 6.37 4.65
N GLY A 285 -23.21 5.22 4.00
CA GLY A 285 -22.41 5.09 2.79
C GLY A 285 -20.91 4.93 3.02
N CYS A 286 -20.46 4.88 4.27
CA CYS A 286 -19.05 4.74 4.65
C CYS A 286 -18.67 3.27 4.91
N TRP A 287 -17.39 3.03 5.18
CA TRP A 287 -16.84 1.74 5.64
C TRP A 287 -16.03 1.93 6.91
N LYS A 288 -16.00 0.89 7.74
CA LYS A 288 -15.20 0.83 8.98
C LYS A 288 -14.12 -0.23 8.89
N ALA A 289 -13.11 -0.16 9.75
CA ALA A 289 -12.18 -1.25 9.95
C ALA A 289 -12.84 -2.42 10.68
N ASP A 290 -12.60 -3.66 10.22
CA ASP A 290 -13.04 -4.89 10.88
C ASP A 290 -11.99 -5.40 11.88
N GLY A 291 -10.76 -4.95 11.76
CA GLY A 291 -9.65 -5.31 12.64
C GLY A 291 -8.46 -4.34 12.51
N PHE A 292 -7.45 -4.54 13.36
CA PHE A 292 -6.30 -3.64 13.43
C PHE A 292 -5.01 -4.44 13.57
N TYR A 293 -4.04 -4.18 12.69
CA TYR A 293 -2.68 -4.71 12.81
C TYR A 293 -1.78 -3.79 13.65
N TRP A 294 -2.32 -2.74 14.25
CA TRP A 294 -1.62 -1.74 15.03
C TRP A 294 -2.27 -1.50 16.42
N ALA A 295 -1.45 -1.06 17.35
CA ALA A 295 -1.86 -0.64 18.68
C ALA A 295 -1.65 0.87 18.85
N LEU A 296 -2.44 1.49 19.71
CA LEU A 296 -2.30 2.91 20.06
C LEU A 296 -1.01 3.17 20.84
N LEU A 297 -0.48 4.37 20.69
CA LEU A 297 0.57 4.92 21.53
C LEU A 297 0.29 4.70 23.02
N GLY A 298 1.33 4.34 23.81
CA GLY A 298 1.22 4.08 25.22
C GLY A 298 0.73 2.67 25.58
N LYS A 299 0.41 1.82 24.62
CA LYS A 299 0.13 0.39 24.86
C LYS A 299 1.42 -0.43 24.84
N ARG A 300 1.53 -1.41 25.74
CA ARG A 300 2.61 -2.41 25.71
C ARG A 300 2.33 -3.41 24.60
N ALA A 301 2.77 -3.09 23.38
CA ALA A 301 2.65 -3.94 22.21
C ALA A 301 3.86 -3.75 21.30
N SER A 302 4.20 -4.78 20.52
CA SER A 302 5.31 -4.73 19.55
C SER A 302 4.94 -4.07 18.23
N ASN A 303 3.66 -3.73 18.03
CA ASN A 303 3.07 -3.19 16.81
C ASN A 303 2.38 -1.83 17.04
N VAL A 304 3.00 -0.98 17.85
CA VAL A 304 2.48 0.37 18.12
C VAL A 304 2.71 1.28 16.92
N ASP A 305 1.67 2.03 16.54
CA ASP A 305 1.76 3.07 15.52
C ASP A 305 1.89 4.46 16.15
N VAL A 306 2.55 5.36 15.44
CA VAL A 306 2.68 6.77 15.82
C VAL A 306 1.40 7.57 15.57
N VAL A 307 0.54 7.08 14.68
CA VAL A 307 -0.74 7.70 14.28
C VAL A 307 -1.92 6.89 14.79
N ASP A 308 -2.95 7.57 15.28
CA ASP A 308 -4.27 6.99 15.47
C ASP A 308 -5.06 7.07 14.15
N TRP A 309 -5.24 5.92 13.50
CA TRP A 309 -5.98 5.81 12.24
C TRP A 309 -7.50 5.68 12.42
N GLY A 310 -7.98 5.78 13.66
CA GLY A 310 -9.39 5.61 14.00
C GLY A 310 -9.77 4.14 14.26
N ARG A 311 -10.27 3.87 15.47
CA ARG A 311 -10.67 2.52 15.89
C ARG A 311 -12.19 2.35 16.03
N ARG A 312 -12.94 3.42 15.90
CA ARG A 312 -14.41 3.40 16.09
C ARG A 312 -15.10 4.13 14.94
N GLY A 313 -16.25 3.61 14.53
CA GLY A 313 -17.03 4.19 13.45
C GLY A 313 -16.39 4.07 12.08
N PRO A 314 -16.82 4.90 11.13
CA PRO A 314 -16.25 4.95 9.78
C PRO A 314 -14.76 5.27 9.78
N ASN A 315 -14.03 4.68 8.82
CA ASN A 315 -12.61 4.97 8.60
C ASN A 315 -12.44 5.70 7.26
N GLU A 316 -11.79 6.86 7.29
CA GLU A 316 -11.64 7.73 6.11
C GLU A 316 -10.91 7.05 4.97
N MET A 317 -9.78 6.37 5.26
CA MET A 317 -8.97 5.75 4.22
C MET A 317 -9.62 4.51 3.63
N ILE A 318 -10.30 3.70 4.44
CA ILE A 318 -11.07 2.55 3.96
C ILE A 318 -12.24 3.04 3.09
N THR A 319 -12.98 4.07 3.55
CA THR A 319 -14.10 4.65 2.80
C THR A 319 -13.64 5.24 1.47
N LEU A 320 -12.57 6.03 1.48
CA LEU A 320 -11.98 6.61 0.27
C LEU A 320 -11.57 5.52 -0.73
N ASN A 321 -10.85 4.50 -0.28
CA ASN A 321 -10.38 3.41 -1.13
C ASN A 321 -11.53 2.55 -1.65
N ALA A 322 -12.54 2.26 -0.83
CA ALA A 322 -13.74 1.53 -1.26
C ALA A 322 -14.50 2.28 -2.36
N LEU A 323 -14.70 3.59 -2.17
CA LEU A 323 -15.38 4.42 -3.18
C LEU A 323 -14.58 4.54 -4.47
N ARG A 324 -13.24 4.66 -4.41
CA ARG A 324 -12.35 4.61 -5.60
C ARG A 324 -12.56 3.33 -6.40
N VAL A 325 -12.48 2.20 -5.72
CA VAL A 325 -12.65 0.88 -6.33
C VAL A 325 -14.03 0.72 -6.95
N LEU A 326 -15.10 1.04 -6.23
CA LEU A 326 -16.46 0.91 -6.73
C LEU A 326 -16.76 1.86 -7.90
N LYS A 327 -16.20 3.08 -7.87
CA LYS A 327 -16.29 4.01 -8.99
C LYS A 327 -15.57 3.46 -10.23
N ALA A 328 -14.35 2.98 -10.10
CA ALA A 328 -13.60 2.38 -11.21
C ALA A 328 -14.28 1.11 -11.75
N ALA A 329 -14.98 0.34 -10.90
CA ALA A 329 -15.79 -0.81 -11.30
C ALA A 329 -17.13 -0.43 -11.94
N GLY A 330 -17.54 0.85 -11.90
CA GLY A 330 -18.85 1.33 -12.39
C GLY A 330 -20.04 0.90 -11.53
N ARG A 331 -19.81 0.72 -10.22
CA ARG A 331 -20.85 0.30 -9.26
C ARG A 331 -21.42 1.45 -8.40
N VAL A 332 -20.89 2.65 -8.55
CA VAL A 332 -21.35 3.90 -7.90
C VAL A 332 -21.20 5.09 -8.84
#